data_73fa341fdfb1b675e4550c1de3ae9f3a
#
_entry.id   73fa341fdfb1b675e4550c1de3ae9f3a
#
_cell.length_a   1.000
_cell.length_b   1.000
_cell.length_c   1.000
_cell.angle_alpha   90.00
_cell.angle_beta   90.00
_cell.angle_gamma   90.00
#
_symmetry.space_group_name_H-M   'P 1'
#
loop_
_entity.id
_entity.type
_entity.pdbx_description
1 polymer ?
#
loop_
_entity_poly.entity_id
_entity_poly.type
_entity_poly.pdbx_seq_one_letter_code
_entity_poly.pdbx_strand_id
1 'polypeptide(L)'
;DYAPLSEHIFDFECDMAIILGGDGTLLRAEAKMKPEIPVFGINMGTVGFLTDTEVQETFPALDEILKGEYYREKRSRLVVSHENNHYSAINEVVIMTDQPAKMLYFEIKVDGEIIDRVRADGLIVSTASGSTAYAMSAGGPIVDPKVGGFIIIPICPYKLGARPFVVSDNSEITVKLLKKGKSAVFVMDGQRNEEAEYEEEIRFKK
;
A
#
# COMPACT_ATOMS: atom_id res chain seq x y z
N ASP A 1 13.21 -14.81 20.01
CA ASP A 1 13.97 -13.55 20.22
C ASP A 1 13.00 -12.37 20.11
N TYR A 2 12.99 -11.49 21.11
CA TYR A 2 12.21 -10.25 21.11
C TYR A 2 13.10 -9.13 20.57
N ALA A 3 12.68 -8.51 19.47
CA ALA A 3 13.31 -7.30 18.97
C ALA A 3 12.29 -6.16 18.97
N PRO A 4 12.53 -5.03 19.64
CA PRO A 4 11.73 -3.84 19.42
C PRO A 4 11.87 -3.42 17.95
N LEU A 5 10.84 -2.81 17.37
CA LEU A 5 10.88 -2.23 16.01
C LEU A 5 11.99 -1.18 15.95
N SER A 6 13.22 -1.64 15.69
CA SER A 6 14.39 -0.79 15.47
C SER A 6 14.42 -0.34 14.00
N GLU A 7 15.26 0.65 13.69
CA GLU A 7 15.47 1.12 12.31
C GLU A 7 16.20 0.10 11.41
N HIS A 8 16.62 -1.04 11.98
CA HIS A 8 17.36 -2.06 11.25
C HIS A 8 16.44 -3.03 10.50
N ILE A 9 16.90 -3.44 9.32
CA ILE A 9 16.29 -4.53 8.55
C ILE A 9 16.40 -5.81 9.39
N PHE A 10 15.29 -6.54 9.54
CA PHE A 10 15.30 -7.82 10.24
C PHE A 10 15.87 -8.90 9.31
N ASP A 11 17.15 -9.19 9.45
CA ASP A 11 17.83 -10.25 8.72
C ASP A 11 17.84 -11.57 9.52
N PHE A 12 16.68 -11.92 10.07
CA PHE A 12 16.49 -13.17 10.79
C PHE A 12 16.00 -14.26 9.85
N GLU A 13 16.56 -15.45 9.98
CA GLU A 13 15.94 -16.65 9.44
C GLU A 13 14.93 -17.17 10.48
N CYS A 14 13.66 -17.15 10.12
CA CYS A 14 12.58 -17.65 10.95
C CYS A 14 11.46 -18.22 10.09
N ASP A 15 10.70 -19.16 10.65
CA ASP A 15 9.57 -19.79 9.97
C ASP A 15 8.33 -18.89 9.92
N MET A 16 8.23 -17.96 10.89
CA MET A 16 7.11 -17.03 11.04
C MET A 16 7.52 -15.87 11.95
N ALA A 17 7.02 -14.68 11.65
CA ALA A 17 7.14 -13.50 12.52
C ALA A 17 5.82 -13.25 13.25
N ILE A 18 5.89 -13.04 14.56
CA ILE A 18 4.74 -12.65 15.39
C ILE A 18 4.85 -11.15 15.66
N ILE A 19 3.86 -10.38 15.25
CA ILE A 19 3.84 -8.92 15.39
C ILE A 19 2.80 -8.53 16.43
N LEU A 20 3.26 -7.85 17.48
CA LEU A 20 2.42 -7.32 18.55
C LEU A 20 2.11 -5.84 18.28
N GLY A 21 0.87 -5.52 17.93
CA GLY A 21 0.46 -4.14 17.64
C GLY A 21 -0.78 -4.11 16.74
N GLY A 22 -1.10 -2.95 16.19
CA GLY A 22 -2.14 -2.79 15.17
C GLY A 22 -1.56 -2.82 13.76
N ASP A 23 -2.42 -2.56 12.76
CA ASP A 23 -2.08 -2.58 11.32
C ASP A 23 -0.84 -1.74 10.99
N GLY A 24 -0.73 -0.53 11.56
CA GLY A 24 0.44 0.32 11.32
C GLY A 24 1.75 -0.26 11.86
N THR A 25 1.72 -1.09 12.91
CA THR A 25 2.91 -1.81 13.42
C THR A 25 3.28 -2.94 12.49
N LEU A 26 2.28 -3.66 11.99
CA LEU A 26 2.45 -4.74 11.01
C LEU A 26 3.08 -4.19 9.73
N LEU A 27 2.56 -3.11 9.15
CA LEU A 27 3.09 -2.47 7.95
C LEU A 27 4.56 -2.03 8.14
N ARG A 28 4.92 -1.46 9.31
CA ARG A 28 6.32 -1.08 9.61
C ARG A 28 7.25 -2.29 9.72
N ALA A 29 6.78 -3.39 10.30
CA ALA A 29 7.56 -4.62 10.39
C ALA A 29 7.79 -5.23 9.00
N GLU A 30 6.71 -5.36 8.24
CA GLU A 30 6.71 -5.92 6.89
C GLU A 30 7.62 -5.15 5.92
N ALA A 31 7.68 -3.81 6.02
CA ALA A 31 8.58 -3.00 5.20
C ALA A 31 10.07 -3.29 5.46
N LYS A 32 10.39 -3.99 6.54
CA LYS A 32 11.77 -4.31 6.98
C LYS A 32 12.09 -5.81 6.93
N MET A 33 11.11 -6.64 6.57
CA MET A 33 11.23 -8.09 6.56
C MET A 33 11.35 -8.64 5.14
N LYS A 34 11.89 -9.86 5.02
CA LYS A 34 11.85 -10.62 3.78
C LYS A 34 10.40 -10.98 3.44
N PRO A 35 9.92 -10.75 2.21
CA PRO A 35 8.51 -10.94 1.85
C PRO A 35 8.03 -12.39 1.94
N GLU A 36 8.93 -13.36 2.02
CA GLU A 36 8.61 -14.78 2.13
C GLU A 36 8.26 -15.21 3.56
N ILE A 37 8.61 -14.43 4.57
CA ILE A 37 8.36 -14.77 5.98
C ILE A 37 6.87 -14.55 6.29
N PRO A 38 6.12 -15.59 6.67
CA PRO A 38 4.74 -15.43 7.09
C PRO A 38 4.65 -14.58 8.35
N VAL A 39 3.60 -13.78 8.44
CA VAL A 39 3.35 -12.89 9.58
C VAL A 39 2.07 -13.31 10.27
N PHE A 40 2.10 -13.35 11.60
CA PHE A 40 0.94 -13.49 12.46
C PHE A 40 0.79 -12.25 13.32
N GLY A 41 -0.29 -11.49 13.09
CA GLY A 41 -0.54 -10.22 13.76
C GLY A 41 -1.43 -10.37 15.00
N ILE A 42 -0.95 -9.93 16.18
CA ILE A 42 -1.74 -9.88 17.41
C ILE A 42 -2.11 -8.44 17.69
N ASN A 43 -3.41 -8.15 17.64
CA ASN A 43 -3.95 -6.82 17.84
C ASN A 43 -3.87 -6.40 19.32
N MET A 44 -3.11 -5.35 19.60
CA MET A 44 -2.93 -4.78 20.93
C MET A 44 -3.82 -3.55 21.20
N GLY A 45 -4.72 -3.22 20.27
CA GLY A 45 -5.53 -2.00 20.37
C GLY A 45 -6.89 -2.11 19.67
N THR A 46 -7.21 -1.14 18.83
CA THR A 46 -8.43 -1.16 18.03
C THR A 46 -8.34 -2.21 16.93
N VAL A 47 -9.43 -2.93 16.68
CA VAL A 47 -9.50 -3.96 15.62
C VAL A 47 -9.07 -3.37 14.29
N GLY A 48 -8.12 -4.07 13.65
CA GLY A 48 -7.60 -3.75 12.32
C GLY A 48 -8.07 -4.75 11.25
N PHE A 49 -7.61 -4.55 10.03
CA PHE A 49 -7.87 -5.43 8.88
C PHE A 49 -6.71 -6.37 8.54
N LEU A 50 -5.53 -6.13 9.13
CA LEU A 50 -4.31 -6.88 8.87
C LEU A 50 -3.87 -7.76 10.05
N THR A 51 -4.42 -7.53 11.23
CA THR A 51 -4.11 -8.33 12.42
C THR A 51 -5.10 -9.49 12.56
N ASP A 52 -4.59 -10.66 12.93
CA ASP A 52 -5.33 -11.95 12.85
C ASP A 52 -6.12 -12.26 14.10
N THR A 53 -5.67 -11.82 15.29
CA THR A 53 -6.26 -12.20 16.58
C THR A 53 -6.14 -11.08 17.62
N GLU A 54 -6.97 -11.14 18.65
CA GLU A 54 -6.90 -10.29 19.83
C GLU A 54 -6.01 -10.91 20.94
N VAL A 55 -5.62 -10.08 21.91
CA VAL A 55 -4.73 -10.51 23.03
C VAL A 55 -5.26 -11.73 23.77
N GLN A 56 -6.59 -11.79 23.99
CA GLN A 56 -7.23 -12.87 24.74
C GLN A 56 -7.17 -14.23 24.04
N GLU A 57 -7.09 -14.22 22.71
CA GLU A 57 -7.07 -15.41 21.86
C GLU A 57 -5.66 -15.83 21.47
N THR A 58 -4.63 -15.07 21.88
CA THR A 58 -3.24 -15.26 21.45
C THR A 58 -2.72 -16.67 21.76
N PHE A 59 -2.85 -17.15 22.99
CA PHE A 59 -2.28 -18.45 23.35
C PHE A 59 -2.99 -19.62 22.67
N PRO A 60 -4.33 -19.67 22.60
CA PRO A 60 -5.02 -20.68 21.78
C PRO A 60 -4.58 -20.69 20.33
N ALA A 61 -4.48 -19.51 19.69
CA ALA A 61 -4.05 -19.39 18.31
C ALA A 61 -2.60 -19.85 18.08
N LEU A 62 -1.69 -19.54 19.02
CA LEU A 62 -0.31 -20.03 18.96
C LEU A 62 -0.23 -21.55 19.11
N ASP A 63 -1.06 -22.15 19.97
CA ASP A 63 -1.13 -23.61 20.10
C ASP A 63 -1.59 -24.29 18.81
N GLU A 64 -2.54 -23.70 18.08
CA GLU A 64 -2.96 -24.17 16.74
C GLU A 64 -1.84 -24.03 15.71
N ILE A 65 -1.16 -22.89 15.70
CA ILE A 65 -0.01 -22.65 14.79
C ILE A 65 1.10 -23.70 15.04
N LEU A 66 1.43 -23.98 16.29
CA LEU A 66 2.46 -24.97 16.64
C LEU A 66 2.07 -26.41 16.25
N LYS A 67 0.78 -26.71 16.16
CA LYS A 67 0.27 -28.00 15.64
C LYS A 67 0.22 -28.04 14.12
N GLY A 68 0.46 -26.93 13.43
CA GLY A 68 0.31 -26.79 11.98
C GLY A 68 -1.15 -26.57 11.53
N GLU A 69 -2.04 -26.26 12.45
CA GLU A 69 -3.49 -26.05 12.20
C GLU A 69 -3.75 -24.59 11.82
N TYR A 70 -3.21 -24.13 10.68
CA TYR A 70 -3.40 -22.79 10.16
C TYR A 70 -3.38 -22.78 8.62
N TYR A 71 -3.91 -21.73 8.03
CA TYR A 71 -3.76 -21.47 6.59
C TYR A 71 -2.94 -20.19 6.37
N ARG A 72 -2.28 -20.11 5.22
CA ARG A 72 -1.53 -18.91 4.80
C ARG A 72 -2.33 -18.17 3.75
N GLU A 73 -2.61 -16.92 4.01
CA GLU A 73 -3.20 -16.02 3.04
C GLU A 73 -2.11 -15.18 2.38
N LYS A 74 -2.09 -15.17 1.04
CA LYS A 74 -1.15 -14.35 0.27
C LYS A 74 -1.78 -12.99 -0.02
N ARG A 75 -1.02 -11.94 0.23
CA ARG A 75 -1.39 -10.56 -0.10
C ARG A 75 -0.51 -10.05 -1.23
N SER A 76 -1.12 -9.36 -2.22
CA SER A 76 -0.36 -8.67 -3.26
C SER A 76 0.40 -7.50 -2.67
N ARG A 77 1.62 -7.26 -3.14
CA ARG A 77 2.36 -6.02 -2.90
C ARG A 77 2.33 -5.15 -4.14
N LEU A 78 2.39 -3.86 -3.93
CA LEU A 78 2.57 -2.86 -4.98
C LEU A 78 4.06 -2.49 -5.01
N VAL A 79 4.75 -2.88 -6.08
CA VAL A 79 6.13 -2.46 -6.33
C VAL A 79 6.10 -1.14 -7.07
N VAL A 80 6.81 -0.16 -6.54
CA VAL A 80 6.90 1.20 -7.09
C VAL A 80 8.29 1.44 -7.62
N SER A 81 8.39 1.83 -8.87
CA SER A 81 9.65 2.22 -9.51
C SER A 81 9.61 3.69 -9.87
N HIS A 82 10.59 4.44 -9.36
CA HIS A 82 10.78 5.85 -9.65
C HIS A 82 12.27 6.10 -9.83
N GLU A 83 12.68 6.61 -11.00
CA GLU A 83 14.06 6.71 -11.42
C GLU A 83 14.79 5.36 -11.32
N ASN A 84 15.85 5.27 -10.50
CA ASN A 84 16.64 4.05 -10.26
C ASN A 84 16.28 3.36 -8.94
N ASN A 85 15.24 3.83 -8.24
CA ASN A 85 14.82 3.32 -6.96
C ASN A 85 13.58 2.43 -7.09
N HIS A 86 13.52 1.44 -6.19
CA HIS A 86 12.37 0.55 -6.05
C HIS A 86 11.88 0.55 -4.62
N TYR A 87 10.58 0.64 -4.46
CA TYR A 87 9.90 0.64 -3.18
C TYR A 87 8.77 -0.38 -3.22
N SER A 88 8.20 -0.72 -2.07
CA SER A 88 7.01 -1.55 -2.01
C SER A 88 6.03 -1.04 -0.98
N ALA A 89 4.75 -1.31 -1.23
CA ALA A 89 3.65 -1.05 -0.31
C ALA A 89 2.70 -2.26 -0.26
N ILE A 90 2.12 -2.52 0.90
CA ILE A 90 1.09 -3.54 1.09
C ILE A 90 -0.30 -2.94 0.86
N ASN A 91 -0.54 -1.73 1.38
CA ASN A 91 -1.81 -1.05 1.21
C ASN A 91 -1.81 -0.18 -0.04
N GLU A 92 -1.09 0.94 -0.02
CA GLU A 92 -1.17 1.92 -1.09
C GLU A 92 0.06 2.81 -1.20
N VAL A 93 0.16 3.43 -2.36
CA VAL A 93 1.00 4.60 -2.58
C VAL A 93 0.11 5.80 -2.85
N VAL A 94 0.32 6.86 -2.08
CA VAL A 94 -0.38 8.14 -2.23
C VAL A 94 0.56 9.14 -2.89
N ILE A 95 0.15 9.72 -4.00
CA ILE A 95 0.87 10.81 -4.67
C ILE A 95 0.08 12.09 -4.39
N MET A 96 0.66 13.04 -3.67
CA MET A 96 -0.02 14.27 -3.29
C MET A 96 0.80 15.50 -3.64
N THR A 97 0.09 16.64 -3.79
CA THR A 97 0.75 17.95 -3.86
C THR A 97 1.46 18.26 -2.54
N ASP A 98 2.66 18.80 -2.63
CA ASP A 98 3.41 19.38 -1.51
C ASP A 98 2.89 20.77 -1.09
N GLN A 99 2.03 21.38 -1.92
CA GLN A 99 1.47 22.71 -1.72
C GLN A 99 -0.04 22.67 -1.54
N PRO A 100 -0.58 22.92 -0.36
CA PRO A 100 -2.03 22.99 -0.14
C PRO A 100 -2.75 23.89 -1.14
N ALA A 101 -3.95 23.45 -1.58
CA ALA A 101 -4.78 24.13 -2.57
C ALA A 101 -4.15 24.31 -3.96
N LYS A 102 -3.15 23.52 -4.28
CA LYS A 102 -2.46 23.51 -5.58
C LYS A 102 -2.59 22.16 -6.24
N MET A 103 -3.69 21.93 -6.95
CA MET A 103 -3.93 20.67 -7.66
C MET A 103 -2.79 20.31 -8.62
N LEU A 104 -2.49 19.06 -8.66
CA LEU A 104 -1.63 18.42 -9.66
C LEU A 104 -2.42 18.10 -10.92
N TYR A 105 -1.71 17.79 -12.01
CA TYR A 105 -2.33 17.29 -13.24
C TYR A 105 -1.63 15.99 -13.61
N PHE A 106 -2.36 14.89 -13.50
CA PHE A 106 -1.87 13.55 -13.72
C PHE A 106 -2.25 13.02 -15.10
N GLU A 107 -1.34 12.30 -15.75
CA GLU A 107 -1.65 11.33 -16.79
C GLU A 107 -1.51 9.93 -16.20
N ILE A 108 -2.52 9.12 -16.41
CA ILE A 108 -2.60 7.75 -15.90
C ILE A 108 -2.62 6.81 -17.10
N LYS A 109 -1.67 5.88 -17.14
CA LYS A 109 -1.62 4.82 -18.14
C LYS A 109 -1.74 3.46 -17.47
N VAL A 110 -2.36 2.52 -18.18
CA VAL A 110 -2.40 1.10 -17.86
C VAL A 110 -1.94 0.34 -19.09
N ASP A 111 -0.91 -0.49 -18.94
CA ASP A 111 -0.28 -1.26 -20.02
C ASP A 111 0.12 -0.38 -21.24
N GLY A 112 0.59 0.83 -20.95
CA GLY A 112 0.99 1.82 -21.96
C GLY A 112 -0.11 2.69 -22.53
N GLU A 113 -1.40 2.34 -22.32
CA GLU A 113 -2.54 3.08 -22.84
C GLU A 113 -3.02 4.13 -21.82
N ILE A 114 -3.26 5.36 -22.29
CA ILE A 114 -3.78 6.45 -21.43
C ILE A 114 -5.25 6.15 -21.12
N ILE A 115 -5.55 5.95 -19.82
CA ILE A 115 -6.91 5.72 -19.35
C ILE A 115 -7.60 7.00 -18.84
N ASP A 116 -6.84 7.93 -18.27
CA ASP A 116 -7.38 9.24 -17.85
C ASP A 116 -6.28 10.30 -17.75
N ARG A 117 -6.72 11.58 -17.82
CA ARG A 117 -5.96 12.75 -17.43
C ARG A 117 -6.79 13.55 -16.45
N VAL A 118 -6.34 13.65 -15.21
CA VAL A 118 -7.13 14.21 -14.12
C VAL A 118 -6.37 15.29 -13.36
N ARG A 119 -7.08 16.38 -13.01
CA ARG A 119 -6.62 17.35 -12.02
C ARG A 119 -7.19 16.97 -10.68
N ALA A 120 -6.32 16.82 -9.69
CA ALA A 120 -6.69 16.42 -8.35
C ALA A 120 -5.65 16.91 -7.33
N ASP A 121 -5.98 16.90 -6.05
CA ASP A 121 -5.02 17.18 -4.98
C ASP A 121 -4.02 16.03 -4.84
N GLY A 122 -4.42 14.83 -5.23
CA GLY A 122 -3.58 13.64 -5.22
C GLY A 122 -4.17 12.48 -6.01
N LEU A 123 -3.42 11.38 -6.02
CA LEU A 123 -3.80 10.10 -6.61
C LEU A 123 -3.35 8.99 -5.68
N ILE A 124 -4.20 8.00 -5.47
CA ILE A 124 -3.87 6.77 -4.74
C ILE A 124 -3.78 5.63 -5.76
N VAL A 125 -2.73 4.82 -5.65
CA VAL A 125 -2.66 3.49 -6.25
C VAL A 125 -2.62 2.49 -5.11
N SER A 126 -3.63 1.64 -5.00
CA SER A 126 -3.85 0.75 -3.87
C SER A 126 -3.93 -0.71 -4.32
N THR A 127 -3.50 -1.61 -3.46
CA THR A 127 -3.79 -3.05 -3.58
C THR A 127 -5.23 -3.34 -3.16
N ALA A 128 -5.70 -4.56 -3.39
CA ALA A 128 -6.97 -5.02 -2.85
C ALA A 128 -6.97 -5.01 -1.29
N SER A 129 -5.84 -5.34 -0.64
CA SER A 129 -5.69 -5.22 0.82
C SER A 129 -5.84 -3.79 1.30
N GLY A 130 -5.23 -2.83 0.61
CA GLY A 130 -5.31 -1.40 0.93
C GLY A 130 -6.67 -0.76 0.65
N SER A 131 -7.61 -1.49 0.01
CA SER A 131 -8.94 -0.96 -0.30
C SER A 131 -9.72 -0.51 0.95
N THR A 132 -9.42 -1.07 2.11
CA THR A 132 -10.02 -0.72 3.41
C THR A 132 -9.20 0.29 4.21
N ALA A 133 -8.05 0.74 3.68
CA ALA A 133 -7.19 1.75 4.28
C ALA A 133 -7.53 3.17 3.76
N TYR A 134 -6.54 3.95 3.35
CA TYR A 134 -6.78 5.33 2.89
C TYR A 134 -7.58 5.40 1.59
N ALA A 135 -7.48 4.36 0.75
CA ALA A 135 -8.29 4.20 -0.46
C ALA A 135 -9.79 4.30 -0.19
N MET A 136 -10.28 3.70 0.90
CA MET A 136 -11.68 3.77 1.34
C MET A 136 -12.08 5.21 1.69
N SER A 137 -11.24 5.94 2.42
CA SER A 137 -11.49 7.33 2.80
C SER A 137 -11.55 8.26 1.60
N ALA A 138 -10.85 7.93 0.52
CA ALA A 138 -10.88 8.65 -0.75
C ALA A 138 -12.07 8.25 -1.67
N GLY A 139 -12.98 7.40 -1.19
CA GLY A 139 -14.15 6.96 -1.94
C GLY A 139 -13.89 5.80 -2.92
N GLY A 140 -12.82 5.05 -2.71
CA GLY A 140 -12.53 3.82 -3.44
C GLY A 140 -13.49 2.68 -3.07
N PRO A 141 -13.65 1.68 -3.93
CA PRO A 141 -14.43 0.48 -3.62
C PRO A 141 -13.69 -0.41 -2.61
N ILE A 142 -14.43 -1.14 -1.79
CA ILE A 142 -13.90 -2.23 -1.00
C ILE A 142 -13.72 -3.43 -1.93
N VAL A 143 -12.52 -4.00 -1.94
CA VAL A 143 -12.14 -5.13 -2.79
C VAL A 143 -11.68 -6.27 -1.90
N ASP A 144 -12.20 -7.47 -2.12
CA ASP A 144 -11.73 -8.67 -1.41
C ASP A 144 -10.23 -8.86 -1.70
N PRO A 145 -9.38 -9.03 -0.68
CA PRO A 145 -7.94 -9.23 -0.86
C PRO A 145 -7.55 -10.40 -1.78
N LYS A 146 -8.45 -11.36 -1.98
CA LYS A 146 -8.28 -12.49 -2.91
C LYS A 146 -8.47 -12.09 -4.38
N VAL A 147 -9.01 -10.92 -4.65
CA VAL A 147 -9.15 -10.39 -6.00
C VAL A 147 -7.80 -9.80 -6.44
N GLY A 148 -7.23 -10.33 -7.51
CA GLY A 148 -6.00 -9.82 -8.10
C GLY A 148 -6.23 -8.49 -8.82
N GLY A 149 -6.25 -7.40 -8.07
CA GLY A 149 -6.51 -6.07 -8.62
C GLY A 149 -5.81 -4.94 -7.88
N PHE A 150 -5.51 -3.88 -8.64
CA PHE A 150 -5.11 -2.58 -8.12
C PHE A 150 -6.23 -1.56 -8.31
N ILE A 151 -6.29 -0.60 -7.42
CA ILE A 151 -7.30 0.46 -7.41
C ILE A 151 -6.59 1.79 -7.62
N ILE A 152 -7.04 2.59 -8.58
CA ILE A 152 -6.52 3.91 -8.87
C ILE A 152 -7.59 4.93 -8.50
N ILE A 153 -7.32 5.81 -7.53
CA ILE A 153 -8.33 6.71 -6.94
C ILE A 153 -7.80 8.14 -6.94
N PRO A 154 -8.45 9.07 -7.66
CA PRO A 154 -8.12 10.49 -7.55
C PRO A 154 -8.65 11.09 -6.24
N ILE A 155 -7.80 11.85 -5.54
CA ILE A 155 -8.16 12.56 -4.30
C ILE A 155 -8.65 13.97 -4.67
N CYS A 156 -9.87 14.34 -4.25
CA CYS A 156 -10.49 15.63 -4.52
C CYS A 156 -10.35 16.07 -5.98
N PRO A 157 -10.81 15.27 -6.96
CA PRO A 157 -10.66 15.60 -8.36
C PRO A 157 -11.50 16.82 -8.75
N TYR A 158 -10.95 17.68 -9.60
CA TYR A 158 -11.69 18.83 -10.17
C TYR A 158 -12.88 18.39 -11.04
N LYS A 159 -12.73 17.27 -11.74
CA LYS A 159 -13.75 16.71 -12.60
C LYS A 159 -14.79 15.93 -11.79
N LEU A 160 -16.02 16.41 -11.70
CA LEU A 160 -17.11 15.78 -10.93
C LEU A 160 -17.42 14.34 -11.37
N GLY A 161 -17.12 13.98 -12.61
CA GLY A 161 -17.33 12.62 -13.15
C GLY A 161 -16.14 11.68 -12.95
N ALA A 162 -15.05 12.10 -12.31
CA ALA A 162 -13.94 11.20 -12.04
C ALA A 162 -14.38 10.05 -11.13
N ARG A 163 -13.94 8.84 -11.44
CA ARG A 163 -14.27 7.63 -10.68
C ARG A 163 -12.99 6.83 -10.45
N PRO A 164 -12.93 6.05 -9.35
CA PRO A 164 -11.89 5.05 -9.18
C PRO A 164 -11.91 4.02 -10.31
N PHE A 165 -10.72 3.57 -10.69
CA PHE A 165 -10.54 2.45 -11.62
C PHE A 165 -10.08 1.23 -10.82
N VAL A 166 -10.59 0.04 -11.17
CA VAL A 166 -10.04 -1.24 -10.72
C VAL A 166 -9.43 -1.91 -11.94
N VAL A 167 -8.15 -2.24 -11.86
CA VAL A 167 -7.39 -2.85 -12.95
C VAL A 167 -6.74 -4.14 -12.45
N SER A 168 -6.34 -5.03 -13.36
CA SER A 168 -5.63 -6.26 -12.98
C SER A 168 -4.32 -5.94 -12.25
N ASP A 169 -3.96 -6.74 -11.23
CA ASP A 169 -2.65 -6.64 -10.56
C ASP A 169 -1.48 -7.16 -11.43
N ASN A 170 -1.79 -7.74 -12.60
CA ASN A 170 -0.80 -8.08 -13.61
C ASN A 170 -0.49 -6.93 -14.57
N SER A 171 -1.26 -5.83 -14.51
CA SER A 171 -1.04 -4.66 -15.35
C SER A 171 0.06 -3.76 -14.80
N GLU A 172 0.78 -3.08 -15.70
CA GLU A 172 1.65 -1.98 -15.35
C GLU A 172 0.85 -0.68 -15.31
N ILE A 173 0.88 0.01 -14.18
CA ILE A 173 0.31 1.35 -14.06
C ILE A 173 1.46 2.36 -14.14
N THR A 174 1.30 3.42 -14.93
CA THR A 174 2.23 4.53 -14.99
C THR A 174 1.49 5.83 -14.68
N VAL A 175 2.03 6.60 -13.75
CA VAL A 175 1.54 7.93 -13.38
C VAL A 175 2.59 8.96 -13.72
N LYS A 176 2.20 10.01 -14.44
CA LYS A 176 3.08 11.11 -14.86
C LYS A 176 2.49 12.46 -14.47
N LEU A 177 3.32 13.38 -13.97
CA LEU A 177 2.94 14.76 -13.70
C LEU A 177 3.03 15.61 -14.97
N LEU A 178 1.93 16.22 -15.38
CA LEU A 178 1.82 16.97 -16.65
C LEU A 178 1.99 18.49 -16.52
N LYS A 179 2.26 19.03 -15.33
CA LYS A 179 2.34 20.49 -15.15
C LYS A 179 3.70 20.92 -14.62
N LYS A 180 4.45 21.65 -15.44
CA LYS A 180 5.74 22.26 -15.08
C LYS A 180 5.64 23.16 -13.84
N GLY A 181 6.66 23.11 -12.98
CA GLY A 181 6.73 23.87 -11.74
C GLY A 181 5.78 23.37 -10.65
N LYS A 182 5.40 22.10 -10.72
CA LYS A 182 4.68 21.35 -9.70
C LYS A 182 5.52 20.15 -9.32
N SER A 183 5.66 19.95 -8.02
CA SER A 183 6.22 18.75 -7.39
C SER A 183 5.13 17.99 -6.65
N ALA A 184 5.34 16.73 -6.49
CA ALA A 184 4.50 15.85 -5.71
C ALA A 184 5.36 15.08 -4.71
N VAL A 185 4.76 14.75 -3.58
CA VAL A 185 5.30 13.77 -2.64
C VAL A 185 4.53 12.49 -2.81
N PHE A 186 5.22 11.36 -2.96
CA PHE A 186 4.56 10.07 -2.92
C PHE A 186 4.97 9.28 -1.67
N VAL A 187 3.98 8.68 -1.03
CA VAL A 187 4.07 8.10 0.30
C VAL A 187 3.64 6.65 0.24
N MET A 188 4.52 5.73 0.65
CA MET A 188 4.25 4.30 0.71
C MET A 188 3.75 3.91 2.10
N ASP A 189 2.55 3.33 2.20
CA ASP A 189 1.90 2.86 3.44
C ASP A 189 1.96 3.89 4.60
N GLY A 190 1.92 5.19 4.28
CA GLY A 190 2.00 6.26 5.26
C GLY A 190 3.34 6.40 5.98
N GLN A 191 4.43 5.77 5.49
CA GLN A 191 5.68 5.66 6.23
C GLN A 191 6.88 6.31 5.55
N ARG A 192 7.05 6.11 4.26
CA ARG A 192 8.19 6.59 3.49
C ARG A 192 7.74 7.59 2.44
N ASN A 193 8.42 8.73 2.38
CA ASN A 193 8.14 9.81 1.46
C ASN A 193 9.27 9.94 0.45
N GLU A 194 8.91 10.15 -0.81
CA GLU A 194 9.80 10.49 -1.91
C GLU A 194 9.18 11.63 -2.71
N GLU A 195 9.99 12.34 -3.47
CA GLU A 195 9.53 13.45 -4.31
C GLU A 195 9.50 13.05 -5.78
N ALA A 196 8.56 13.59 -6.53
CA ALA A 196 8.50 13.46 -7.97
C ALA A 196 8.21 14.82 -8.62
N GLU A 197 8.89 15.09 -9.72
CA GLU A 197 8.79 16.34 -10.45
C GLU A 197 8.01 16.20 -11.77
N TYR A 198 7.94 17.32 -12.48
CA TYR A 198 7.31 17.40 -13.79
C TYR A 198 7.98 16.46 -14.80
N GLU A 199 7.16 15.74 -15.56
CA GLU A 199 7.52 14.71 -16.55
C GLU A 199 8.11 13.41 -16.00
N GLU A 200 8.37 13.31 -14.73
CA GLU A 200 8.79 12.04 -14.15
C GLU A 200 7.65 11.02 -14.14
N GLU A 201 8.02 9.78 -14.36
CA GLU A 201 7.10 8.64 -14.37
C GLU A 201 7.28 7.80 -13.11
N ILE A 202 6.19 7.61 -12.38
CA ILE A 202 6.11 6.65 -11.28
C ILE A 202 5.40 5.42 -11.83
N ARG A 203 6.07 4.25 -11.77
CA ARG A 203 5.54 2.99 -12.30
C ARG A 203 5.20 2.04 -11.17
N PHE A 204 4.09 1.33 -11.34
CA PHE A 204 3.54 0.40 -10.37
C PHE A 204 3.31 -0.95 -11.02
N LYS A 205 3.76 -2.00 -10.31
CA LYS A 205 3.58 -3.42 -10.66
C LYS A 205 3.33 -4.25 -9.41
N LYS A 206 2.96 -5.50 -9.61
CA LYS A 206 2.90 -6.51 -8.55
C LYS A 206 4.29 -7.00 -8.18
#